data_414e6ce3ad2efa32ed6e45a7f421548e
#
_entry.id   414e6ce3ad2efa32ed6e45a7f421548e
#
_cell.length_a   1.000
_cell.length_b   1.000
_cell.length_c   1.000
_cell.angle_alpha   90.00
_cell.angle_beta   90.00
_cell.angle_gamma   90.00
#
_symmetry.space_group_name_H-M   'P 1'
#
loop_
_entity.id
_entity.type
_entity.pdbx_description
1 polymer ?
#
loop_
_entity_poly.entity_id
_entity_poly.type
_entity_poly.pdbx_seq_one_letter_code
_entity_poly.pdbx_strand_id
1 'polypeptide(L)'
;MKKICVVTGSRADYGLLRWVMEDIKNSNKLSLQLIVTGMHLSPEFGYTYQEIEIDQFHIDKKLEILVSSDTPNGVNKSMGLAMISFADAIDELNPDIVLVLGDRFEIFCAVSTAMIACVPVAHLHGGEVTEGAIDESMRHSITKMSQFHFVATEIYRNRVIQLGEHPDYVFDVGSLGIDGLLKLNLLDRDALQEVLDFSLGEKNLLVTFHPVTRDRNSSIQQLDELLAALSMLKDTHLIFTMPNADADGRTHSQMIYQFVESKSNSCAFSSLGQLRYLSCVKHVDGVVGNSS
;
A
#
# COMPACT_ATOMS: atom_id res chain seq x y z
N MET A 1 21.46 19.70 -6.23
CA MET A 1 20.29 19.23 -5.51
C MET A 1 20.53 17.78 -5.13
N LYS A 2 20.07 17.36 -3.95
CA LYS A 2 20.14 15.96 -3.53
C LYS A 2 19.03 15.16 -4.22
N LYS A 3 19.38 14.03 -4.82
CA LYS A 3 18.47 13.15 -5.52
C LYS A 3 17.79 12.20 -4.52
N ILE A 4 16.49 12.33 -4.37
CA ILE A 4 15.67 11.44 -3.54
C ILE A 4 14.88 10.50 -4.46
N CYS A 5 15.24 9.22 -4.43
CA CYS A 5 14.56 8.19 -5.20
C CYS A 5 13.45 7.57 -4.37
N VAL A 6 12.21 7.87 -4.72
CA VAL A 6 11.02 7.28 -4.08
C VAL A 6 10.65 6.00 -4.81
N VAL A 7 10.34 4.94 -4.07
CA VAL A 7 9.88 3.66 -4.60
C VAL A 7 8.45 3.43 -4.17
N THR A 8 7.55 3.09 -5.11
CA THR A 8 6.17 2.74 -4.83
C THR A 8 5.76 1.47 -5.59
N GLY A 9 5.17 0.52 -4.89
CA GLY A 9 4.76 -0.79 -5.43
C GLY A 9 3.26 -0.96 -5.58
N SER A 10 2.48 -0.14 -4.89
CA SER A 10 1.02 -0.22 -4.89
C SER A 10 0.37 1.16 -4.77
N ARG A 11 -0.91 1.21 -5.11
CA ARG A 11 -1.69 2.44 -4.96
C ARG A 11 -1.81 2.89 -3.50
N ALA A 12 -1.85 1.95 -2.57
CA ALA A 12 -1.91 2.28 -1.14
C ALA A 12 -0.66 3.05 -0.71
N ASP A 13 0.52 2.59 -1.13
CA ASP A 13 1.79 3.26 -0.85
C ASP A 13 1.81 4.65 -1.51
N TYR A 14 1.43 4.73 -2.79
CA TYR A 14 1.41 5.98 -3.52
C TYR A 14 0.51 7.03 -2.88
N GLY A 15 -0.69 6.62 -2.44
CA GLY A 15 -1.62 7.52 -1.76
C GLY A 15 -1.02 8.18 -0.51
N LEU A 16 -0.16 7.47 0.22
CA LEU A 16 0.55 8.00 1.38
C LEU A 16 1.79 8.81 0.98
N LEU A 17 2.54 8.36 -0.04
CA LEU A 17 3.78 9.00 -0.50
C LEU A 17 3.55 10.27 -1.32
N ARG A 18 2.38 10.44 -1.95
CA ARG A 18 2.07 11.52 -2.88
C ARG A 18 2.46 12.90 -2.35
N TRP A 19 2.11 13.20 -1.10
CA TRP A 19 2.36 14.51 -0.51
C TRP A 19 3.83 14.74 -0.18
N VAL A 20 4.54 13.69 0.24
CA VAL A 20 6.00 13.74 0.43
C VAL A 20 6.69 13.96 -0.93
N MET A 21 6.24 13.28 -1.98
CA MET A 21 6.76 13.46 -3.34
C MET A 21 6.49 14.89 -3.85
N GLU A 22 5.31 15.44 -3.58
CA GLU A 22 4.97 16.83 -3.92
C GLU A 22 5.90 17.84 -3.22
N ASP A 23 6.16 17.63 -1.92
CA ASP A 23 7.06 18.49 -1.14
C ASP A 23 8.53 18.36 -1.64
N ILE A 24 8.98 17.16 -2.02
CA ILE A 24 10.30 16.95 -2.63
C ILE A 24 10.38 17.67 -3.98
N LYS A 25 9.36 17.50 -4.84
CA LYS A 25 9.29 18.11 -6.17
C LYS A 25 9.33 19.64 -6.12
N ASN A 26 8.67 20.23 -5.14
CA ASN A 26 8.60 21.68 -4.94
C ASN A 26 9.83 22.26 -4.20
N SER A 27 10.75 21.41 -3.72
CA SER A 27 11.96 21.83 -3.02
C SER A 27 13.01 22.37 -3.98
N ASN A 28 13.65 23.49 -3.63
CA ASN A 28 14.80 24.01 -4.36
C ASN A 28 16.13 23.31 -3.99
N LYS A 29 16.12 22.38 -3.03
CA LYS A 29 17.30 21.65 -2.55
C LYS A 29 17.31 20.18 -2.95
N LEU A 30 16.13 19.63 -3.27
CA LEU A 30 15.94 18.23 -3.56
C LEU A 30 15.54 18.03 -5.03
N SER A 31 15.77 16.84 -5.55
CA SER A 31 15.32 16.40 -6.87
C SER A 31 14.63 15.06 -6.71
N LEU A 32 13.37 14.98 -7.09
CA LEU A 32 12.61 13.73 -7.07
C LEU A 32 13.07 12.83 -8.21
N GLN A 33 13.31 11.57 -7.89
CA GLN A 33 13.36 10.44 -8.82
C GLN A 33 12.29 9.44 -8.37
N LEU A 34 11.61 8.80 -9.31
CA LEU A 34 10.49 7.91 -9.01
C LEU A 34 10.64 6.56 -9.71
N ILE A 35 10.67 5.50 -8.91
CA ILE A 35 10.58 4.13 -9.38
C ILE A 35 9.18 3.61 -9.06
N VAL A 36 8.48 3.14 -10.08
CA VAL A 36 7.17 2.52 -9.99
C VAL A 36 7.30 1.05 -10.33
N THR A 37 6.71 0.18 -9.50
CA THR A 37 6.85 -1.27 -9.64
C THR A 37 5.60 -2.03 -9.17
N GLY A 38 5.68 -3.35 -9.14
CA GLY A 38 4.68 -4.22 -8.52
C GLY A 38 3.30 -4.07 -9.12
N MET A 39 2.31 -3.91 -8.25
CA MET A 39 0.89 -3.82 -8.63
C MET A 39 0.58 -2.64 -9.55
N HIS A 40 1.33 -1.56 -9.48
CA HIS A 40 1.13 -0.40 -10.34
C HIS A 40 1.19 -0.71 -11.83
N LEU A 41 2.01 -1.70 -12.22
CA LEU A 41 2.28 -2.05 -13.62
C LEU A 41 1.50 -3.27 -14.10
N SER A 42 0.63 -3.83 -13.25
CA SER A 42 -0.14 -5.03 -13.60
C SER A 42 -1.56 -4.67 -14.08
N PRO A 43 -2.02 -5.25 -15.20
CA PRO A 43 -3.39 -5.08 -15.67
C PRO A 43 -4.42 -5.64 -14.67
N GLU A 44 -4.06 -6.68 -13.92
CA GLU A 44 -4.89 -7.31 -12.91
C GLU A 44 -5.28 -6.32 -11.79
N PHE A 45 -4.41 -5.35 -11.50
CA PHE A 45 -4.62 -4.30 -10.50
C PHE A 45 -4.97 -2.92 -11.10
N GLY A 46 -5.30 -2.88 -12.41
CA GLY A 46 -5.85 -1.71 -13.10
C GLY A 46 -4.83 -0.67 -13.55
N TYR A 47 -3.55 -1.03 -13.71
CA TYR A 47 -2.50 -0.10 -14.19
C TYR A 47 -2.46 1.22 -13.41
N THR A 48 -2.46 1.15 -12.08
CA THR A 48 -2.58 2.32 -11.21
C THR A 48 -1.41 3.33 -11.29
N TYR A 49 -0.34 3.03 -12.06
CA TYR A 49 0.68 4.02 -12.41
C TYR A 49 0.12 5.21 -13.19
N GLN A 50 -1.02 5.03 -13.89
CA GLN A 50 -1.68 6.11 -14.61
C GLN A 50 -2.18 7.22 -13.66
N GLU A 51 -2.57 6.88 -12.43
CA GLU A 51 -2.94 7.87 -11.41
C GLU A 51 -1.74 8.78 -11.08
N ILE A 52 -0.52 8.21 -11.06
CA ILE A 52 0.73 8.95 -10.82
C ILE A 52 1.01 9.94 -11.96
N GLU A 53 0.78 9.50 -13.20
CA GLU A 53 0.95 10.36 -14.39
C GLU A 53 -0.12 11.45 -14.46
N ILE A 54 -1.37 11.16 -14.08
CA ILE A 54 -2.46 12.16 -13.96
C ILE A 54 -2.10 13.23 -12.91
N ASP A 55 -1.48 12.84 -11.81
CA ASP A 55 -0.98 13.75 -10.79
C ASP A 55 0.30 14.50 -11.22
N GLN A 56 0.72 14.35 -12.48
CA GLN A 56 1.86 15.04 -13.09
C GLN A 56 3.22 14.75 -12.44
N PHE A 57 3.39 13.56 -11.90
CA PHE A 57 4.70 13.07 -11.51
C PHE A 57 5.40 12.39 -12.70
N HIS A 58 6.67 12.74 -12.90
CA HIS A 58 7.52 12.03 -13.84
C HIS A 58 7.95 10.69 -13.24
N ILE A 59 7.74 9.59 -13.97
CA ILE A 59 8.20 8.27 -13.57
C ILE A 59 9.53 8.01 -14.27
N ASP A 60 10.60 7.91 -13.51
CA ASP A 60 11.94 7.68 -14.06
C ASP A 60 12.15 6.23 -14.49
N LYS A 61 11.60 5.28 -13.71
CA LYS A 61 11.68 3.85 -14.01
C LYS A 61 10.35 3.14 -13.73
N LYS A 62 9.94 2.27 -14.66
CA LYS A 62 8.85 1.31 -14.50
C LYS A 62 9.46 -0.09 -14.48
N LEU A 63 9.41 -0.78 -13.33
CA LEU A 63 10.02 -2.09 -13.14
C LEU A 63 8.94 -3.17 -13.03
N GLU A 64 8.73 -3.92 -14.10
CA GLU A 64 7.81 -5.05 -14.12
C GLU A 64 8.47 -6.26 -13.42
N ILE A 65 7.95 -6.63 -12.26
CA ILE A 65 8.51 -7.68 -11.40
C ILE A 65 7.55 -8.84 -11.14
N LEU A 66 6.23 -8.61 -11.32
CA LEU A 66 5.23 -9.61 -10.97
C LEU A 66 5.20 -10.74 -12.01
N VAL A 67 5.36 -11.97 -11.54
CA VAL A 67 5.01 -13.15 -12.32
C VAL A 67 3.52 -13.45 -12.16
N SER A 68 2.89 -14.07 -13.16
CA SER A 68 1.46 -14.43 -13.12
C SER A 68 1.17 -15.61 -12.16
N SER A 69 1.57 -15.48 -10.89
CA SER A 69 1.39 -16.49 -9.84
C SER A 69 1.43 -15.84 -8.46
N ASP A 70 0.42 -16.11 -7.65
CA ASP A 70 0.28 -15.69 -6.25
C ASP A 70 0.72 -16.77 -5.24
N THR A 71 1.33 -17.87 -5.71
CA THR A 71 1.93 -18.89 -4.84
C THR A 71 3.20 -18.35 -4.17
N PRO A 72 3.65 -18.90 -3.01
CA PRO A 72 4.93 -18.51 -2.40
C PRO A 72 6.11 -18.62 -3.38
N ASN A 73 6.09 -19.63 -4.24
CA ASN A 73 7.12 -19.78 -5.27
C ASN A 73 7.03 -18.65 -6.30
N GLY A 74 5.81 -18.24 -6.69
CA GLY A 74 5.57 -17.10 -7.57
C GLY A 74 6.08 -15.78 -6.97
N VAL A 75 5.73 -15.52 -5.70
CA VAL A 75 6.21 -14.33 -4.96
C VAL A 75 7.73 -14.32 -4.86
N ASN A 76 8.36 -15.45 -4.50
CA ASN A 76 9.82 -15.54 -4.45
C ASN A 76 10.49 -15.29 -5.81
N LYS A 77 9.88 -15.74 -6.92
CA LYS A 77 10.37 -15.42 -8.27
C LYS A 77 10.23 -13.94 -8.61
N SER A 78 9.11 -13.32 -8.23
CA SER A 78 8.91 -11.88 -8.35
C SER A 78 9.96 -11.10 -7.55
N MET A 79 10.30 -11.54 -6.33
CA MET A 79 11.39 -10.95 -5.55
C MET A 79 12.74 -11.08 -6.27
N GLY A 80 13.04 -12.22 -6.88
CA GLY A 80 14.25 -12.41 -7.67
C GLY A 80 14.35 -11.45 -8.85
N LEU A 81 13.26 -11.28 -9.60
CA LEU A 81 13.17 -10.29 -10.68
C LEU A 81 13.31 -8.86 -10.16
N ALA A 82 12.69 -8.55 -9.02
CA ALA A 82 12.79 -7.25 -8.39
C ALA A 82 14.25 -6.91 -8.03
N MET A 83 14.98 -7.83 -7.40
CA MET A 83 16.40 -7.64 -7.06
C MET A 83 17.25 -7.31 -8.28
N ILE A 84 17.05 -8.01 -9.41
CA ILE A 84 17.77 -7.76 -10.66
C ILE A 84 17.41 -6.37 -11.20
N SER A 85 16.11 -6.06 -11.31
CA SER A 85 15.63 -4.81 -11.90
C SER A 85 16.01 -3.58 -11.06
N PHE A 86 15.98 -3.68 -9.73
CA PHE A 86 16.40 -2.61 -8.84
C PHE A 86 17.91 -2.36 -8.90
N ALA A 87 18.74 -3.39 -9.11
CA ALA A 87 20.18 -3.22 -9.25
C ALA A 87 20.50 -2.29 -10.44
N ASP A 88 19.92 -2.56 -11.60
CA ASP A 88 20.10 -1.72 -12.79
C ASP A 88 19.52 -0.31 -12.58
N ALA A 89 18.34 -0.20 -12.01
CA ALA A 89 17.67 1.08 -11.80
C ALA A 89 18.43 2.00 -10.82
N ILE A 90 18.96 1.45 -9.72
CA ILE A 90 19.73 2.21 -8.73
C ILE A 90 21.06 2.68 -9.33
N ASP A 91 21.75 1.82 -10.10
CA ASP A 91 23.00 2.18 -10.77
C ASP A 91 22.78 3.31 -11.79
N GLU A 92 21.75 3.21 -12.64
CA GLU A 92 21.45 4.23 -13.64
C GLU A 92 20.99 5.57 -13.02
N LEU A 93 20.11 5.54 -12.01
CA LEU A 93 19.57 6.75 -11.37
C LEU A 93 20.59 7.41 -10.44
N ASN A 94 21.49 6.62 -9.87
CA ASN A 94 22.51 7.06 -8.94
C ASN A 94 21.95 8.05 -7.88
N PRO A 95 20.98 7.62 -7.04
CA PRO A 95 20.34 8.48 -6.05
C PRO A 95 21.26 8.76 -4.87
N ASP A 96 21.06 9.91 -4.22
CA ASP A 96 21.71 10.20 -2.93
C ASP A 96 21.04 9.48 -1.75
N ILE A 97 19.72 9.24 -1.85
CA ILE A 97 18.91 8.55 -0.84
C ILE A 97 17.78 7.81 -1.56
N VAL A 98 17.48 6.59 -1.13
CA VAL A 98 16.25 5.87 -1.49
C VAL A 98 15.23 6.06 -0.36
N LEU A 99 14.02 6.52 -0.69
CA LEU A 99 12.92 6.69 0.26
C LEU A 99 11.85 5.65 0.00
N VAL A 100 11.49 4.90 1.04
CA VAL A 100 10.54 3.80 0.99
C VAL A 100 9.51 3.88 2.10
N LEU A 101 8.36 3.27 1.87
CA LEU A 101 7.27 3.17 2.84
C LEU A 101 6.92 1.70 3.10
N GLY A 102 6.73 1.35 4.37
CA GLY A 102 6.10 0.10 4.79
C GLY A 102 6.99 -1.13 4.69
N ASP A 103 6.42 -2.22 4.21
CA ASP A 103 6.89 -3.57 4.52
C ASP A 103 6.69 -4.60 3.40
N ARG A 104 6.28 -4.17 2.23
CA ARG A 104 5.99 -5.08 1.13
C ARG A 104 7.26 -5.72 0.55
N PHE A 105 7.10 -6.89 -0.06
CA PHE A 105 8.24 -7.67 -0.59
C PHE A 105 9.03 -6.91 -1.67
N GLU A 106 8.39 -6.10 -2.52
CA GLU A 106 9.07 -5.27 -3.50
C GLU A 106 9.91 -4.17 -2.85
N ILE A 107 9.43 -3.62 -1.72
CA ILE A 107 10.16 -2.62 -0.93
C ILE A 107 11.37 -3.26 -0.23
N PHE A 108 11.21 -4.48 0.31
CA PHE A 108 12.32 -5.25 0.84
C PHE A 108 13.43 -5.47 -0.21
N CYS A 109 13.05 -5.79 -1.45
CA CYS A 109 14.01 -5.96 -2.55
C CYS A 109 14.72 -4.64 -2.91
N ALA A 110 13.98 -3.53 -2.99
CA ALA A 110 14.54 -2.21 -3.25
C ALA A 110 15.58 -1.81 -2.20
N VAL A 111 15.24 -1.99 -0.92
CA VAL A 111 16.11 -1.65 0.21
C VAL A 111 17.34 -2.56 0.28
N SER A 112 17.16 -3.87 0.07
CA SER A 112 18.29 -4.81 0.01
C SER A 112 19.28 -4.43 -1.08
N THR A 113 18.79 -4.03 -2.25
CA THR A 113 19.63 -3.61 -3.38
C THR A 113 20.32 -2.28 -3.08
N ALA A 114 19.61 -1.29 -2.53
CA ALA A 114 20.17 0.00 -2.13
C ALA A 114 21.29 -0.17 -1.09
N MET A 115 21.09 -1.03 -0.10
CA MET A 115 22.08 -1.34 0.93
C MET A 115 23.37 -1.90 0.32
N ILE A 116 23.28 -2.84 -0.61
CA ILE A 116 24.46 -3.41 -1.29
C ILE A 116 25.15 -2.36 -2.17
N ALA A 117 24.38 -1.46 -2.80
CA ALA A 117 24.91 -0.34 -3.57
C ALA A 117 25.49 0.79 -2.70
N CYS A 118 25.48 0.65 -1.36
CA CYS A 118 25.88 1.69 -0.40
C CYS A 118 25.10 3.00 -0.55
N VAL A 119 23.86 2.95 -1.01
CA VAL A 119 22.94 4.09 -1.07
C VAL A 119 22.12 4.13 0.21
N PRO A 120 22.15 5.24 0.98
CA PRO A 120 21.37 5.39 2.19
C PRO A 120 19.87 5.24 1.95
N VAL A 121 19.16 4.62 2.89
CA VAL A 121 17.71 4.42 2.83
C VAL A 121 17.03 5.22 3.93
N ALA A 122 15.94 5.88 3.57
CA ALA A 122 14.98 6.51 4.47
C ALA A 122 13.69 5.67 4.50
N HIS A 123 13.38 5.09 5.66
CA HIS A 123 12.23 4.22 5.87
C HIS A 123 11.10 4.95 6.60
N LEU A 124 9.96 5.03 5.95
CA LEU A 124 8.71 5.57 6.51
C LEU A 124 7.87 4.44 7.11
N HIS A 125 7.18 4.70 8.22
CA HIS A 125 6.31 3.76 8.91
C HIS A 125 7.02 2.49 9.43
N GLY A 126 8.32 2.62 9.81
CA GLY A 126 9.03 1.58 10.56
C GLY A 126 8.50 1.45 11.99
N GLY A 127 8.70 0.27 12.60
CA GLY A 127 8.34 0.02 13.99
C GLY A 127 6.87 -0.32 14.26
N GLU A 128 6.01 -0.30 13.24
CA GLU A 128 4.63 -0.79 13.34
C GLU A 128 4.58 -2.30 13.50
N VAL A 129 3.44 -2.85 13.93
CA VAL A 129 3.24 -4.29 14.15
C VAL A 129 2.05 -4.77 13.34
N THR A 130 2.24 -5.89 12.64
CA THR A 130 1.17 -6.60 11.93
C THR A 130 1.25 -8.07 12.33
N GLU A 131 0.56 -8.43 13.42
CA GLU A 131 0.59 -9.80 13.95
C GLU A 131 0.09 -10.81 12.91
N GLY A 132 0.80 -11.95 12.80
CA GLY A 132 0.41 -13.02 11.89
C GLY A 132 0.79 -12.84 10.42
N ALA A 133 1.34 -11.70 10.03
CA ALA A 133 1.82 -11.45 8.68
C ALA A 133 3.34 -11.66 8.54
N ILE A 134 3.79 -12.02 7.35
CA ILE A 134 5.23 -12.06 7.00
C ILE A 134 5.80 -10.65 6.86
N ASP A 135 4.92 -9.69 6.54
CA ASP A 135 5.21 -8.27 6.35
C ASP A 135 5.88 -7.65 7.59
N GLU A 136 5.50 -8.07 8.80
CA GLU A 136 6.16 -7.62 10.03
C GLU A 136 7.67 -7.93 10.03
N SER A 137 8.03 -9.16 9.63
CA SER A 137 9.43 -9.56 9.52
C SER A 137 10.16 -8.77 8.44
N MET A 138 9.49 -8.49 7.31
CA MET A 138 10.04 -7.64 6.25
C MET A 138 10.22 -6.20 6.73
N ARG A 139 9.21 -5.61 7.40
CA ARG A 139 9.27 -4.26 7.96
C ARG A 139 10.47 -4.08 8.88
N HIS A 140 10.67 -4.99 9.82
CA HIS A 140 11.80 -4.91 10.75
C HIS A 140 13.15 -5.13 10.05
N SER A 141 13.19 -5.98 9.02
CA SER A 141 14.39 -6.15 8.20
C SER A 141 14.70 -4.88 7.38
N ILE A 142 13.69 -4.26 6.78
CA ILE A 142 13.81 -2.97 6.08
C ILE A 142 14.34 -1.89 7.05
N THR A 143 13.78 -1.80 8.26
CA THR A 143 14.27 -0.91 9.31
C THR A 143 15.76 -1.14 9.56
N LYS A 144 16.21 -2.40 9.73
CA LYS A 144 17.63 -2.72 9.99
C LYS A 144 18.57 -2.43 8.82
N MET A 145 18.08 -2.37 7.62
CA MET A 145 18.87 -2.00 6.42
C MET A 145 18.83 -0.50 6.12
N SER A 146 18.05 0.28 6.86
CA SER A 146 17.84 1.71 6.63
C SER A 146 18.70 2.57 7.58
N GLN A 147 19.01 3.79 7.18
CA GLN A 147 19.80 4.74 7.97
C GLN A 147 18.96 5.84 8.61
N PHE A 148 17.81 6.18 7.99
CA PHE A 148 16.91 7.21 8.50
C PHE A 148 15.51 6.60 8.68
N HIS A 149 14.88 6.90 9.81
CA HIS A 149 13.61 6.30 10.20
C HIS A 149 12.60 7.39 10.52
N PHE A 150 11.48 7.39 9.79
CA PHE A 150 10.37 8.33 9.99
C PHE A 150 9.16 7.54 10.46
N VAL A 151 8.84 7.63 11.74
CA VAL A 151 7.82 6.83 12.40
C VAL A 151 6.58 7.65 12.71
N ALA A 152 5.43 6.98 12.83
CA ALA A 152 4.15 7.65 13.02
C ALA A 152 3.84 7.98 14.48
N THR A 153 4.51 7.36 15.44
CA THR A 153 4.27 7.59 16.88
C THR A 153 5.51 7.31 17.72
N GLU A 154 5.53 7.87 18.94
CA GLU A 154 6.58 7.61 19.94
C GLU A 154 6.71 6.11 20.29
N ILE A 155 5.62 5.34 20.27
CA ILE A 155 5.65 3.89 20.52
C ILE A 155 6.49 3.19 19.43
N TYR A 156 6.30 3.56 18.18
CA TYR A 156 7.05 3.01 17.06
C TYR A 156 8.50 3.49 17.06
N ARG A 157 8.74 4.76 17.45
CA ARG A 157 10.07 5.29 17.66
C ARG A 157 10.87 4.44 18.65
N ASN A 158 10.27 4.15 19.79
CA ASN A 158 10.91 3.36 20.84
C ASN A 158 11.22 1.94 20.36
N ARG A 159 10.31 1.33 19.56
CA ARG A 159 10.54 0.00 18.99
C ARG A 159 11.69 -0.01 17.97
N VAL A 160 11.77 1.00 17.11
CA VAL A 160 12.89 1.15 16.16
C VAL A 160 14.23 1.30 16.89
N ILE A 161 14.27 2.08 17.96
CA ILE A 161 15.46 2.19 18.83
C ILE A 161 15.80 0.86 19.49
N GLN A 162 14.80 0.09 19.97
CA GLN A 162 15.00 -1.25 20.54
C GLN A 162 15.55 -2.26 19.51
N LEU A 163 15.25 -2.08 18.22
CA LEU A 163 15.86 -2.87 17.15
C LEU A 163 17.35 -2.52 16.93
N GLY A 164 17.87 -1.52 17.64
CA GLY A 164 19.29 -1.13 17.62
C GLY A 164 19.60 0.05 16.72
N GLU A 165 18.58 0.84 16.33
CA GLU A 165 18.80 2.07 15.57
C GLU A 165 19.17 3.24 16.49
N HIS A 166 20.02 4.13 15.98
CA HIS A 166 20.50 5.28 16.77
C HIS A 166 19.38 6.32 16.92
N PRO A 167 19.05 6.80 18.14
CA PRO A 167 17.91 7.69 18.39
C PRO A 167 17.90 8.99 17.58
N ASP A 168 19.09 9.51 17.21
CA ASP A 168 19.23 10.75 16.43
C ASP A 168 18.79 10.60 14.97
N TYR A 169 18.62 9.37 14.49
CA TYR A 169 18.16 9.05 13.14
C TYR A 169 16.73 8.49 13.12
N VAL A 170 16.03 8.51 14.27
CA VAL A 170 14.63 8.07 14.39
C VAL A 170 13.76 9.27 14.73
N PHE A 171 12.94 9.69 13.77
CA PHE A 171 12.11 10.88 13.83
C PHE A 171 10.64 10.49 13.98
N ASP A 172 9.98 10.96 15.03
CA ASP A 172 8.51 10.88 15.15
C ASP A 172 7.91 12.05 14.38
N VAL A 173 7.28 11.75 13.25
CA VAL A 173 6.77 12.75 12.29
C VAL A 173 5.25 12.68 12.11
N GLY A 174 4.58 11.76 12.81
CA GLY A 174 3.16 11.51 12.61
C GLY A 174 2.87 10.60 11.41
N SER A 175 1.59 10.38 11.14
CA SER A 175 1.13 9.48 10.08
C SER A 175 0.86 10.23 8.78
N LEU A 176 1.43 9.74 7.69
CA LEU A 176 1.19 10.25 6.33
C LEU A 176 -0.29 10.18 5.92
N GLY A 177 -1.04 9.21 6.45
CA GLY A 177 -2.47 9.09 6.21
C GLY A 177 -3.27 10.29 6.72
N ILE A 178 -2.88 10.83 7.88
CA ILE A 178 -3.52 12.03 8.46
C ILE A 178 -3.21 13.27 7.63
N ASP A 179 -1.95 13.43 7.20
CA ASP A 179 -1.56 14.55 6.32
C ASP A 179 -2.34 14.51 5.00
N GLY A 180 -2.47 13.32 4.41
CA GLY A 180 -3.26 13.12 3.20
C GLY A 180 -4.74 13.48 3.40
N LEU A 181 -5.33 13.08 4.52
CA LEU A 181 -6.72 13.39 4.85
C LEU A 181 -6.95 14.90 4.99
N LEU A 182 -6.02 15.62 5.63
CA LEU A 182 -6.13 17.06 5.86
C LEU A 182 -5.94 17.88 4.56
N LYS A 183 -5.19 17.36 3.59
CA LYS A 183 -4.92 18.03 2.30
C LYS A 183 -6.00 17.77 1.24
N LEU A 184 -6.88 16.77 1.44
CA LEU A 184 -7.91 16.38 0.46
C LEU A 184 -9.25 17.08 0.71
N ASN A 185 -9.86 17.57 -0.38
CA ASN A 185 -11.26 17.97 -0.39
C ASN A 185 -12.12 16.72 -0.62
N LEU A 186 -12.60 16.11 0.48
CA LEU A 186 -13.42 14.90 0.41
C LEU A 186 -14.75 15.20 -0.27
N LEU A 187 -15.20 14.25 -1.10
CA LEU A 187 -16.49 14.32 -1.79
C LEU A 187 -17.64 14.39 -0.78
N ASP A 188 -18.70 15.08 -1.12
CA ASP A 188 -19.98 14.92 -0.43
C ASP A 188 -20.67 13.62 -0.86
N ARG A 189 -21.81 13.31 -0.23
CA ARG A 189 -22.51 12.03 -0.44
C ARG A 189 -22.97 11.86 -1.88
N ASP A 190 -23.49 12.90 -2.51
CA ASP A 190 -24.06 12.81 -3.85
C ASP A 190 -22.96 12.67 -4.91
N ALA A 191 -21.89 13.46 -4.80
CA ALA A 191 -20.71 13.33 -5.67
C ALA A 191 -20.03 11.96 -5.48
N LEU A 192 -19.99 11.44 -4.26
CA LEU A 192 -19.44 10.10 -4.01
C LEU A 192 -20.26 9.01 -4.71
N GLN A 193 -21.59 9.06 -4.60
CA GLN A 193 -22.47 8.10 -5.26
C GLN A 193 -22.32 8.13 -6.79
N GLU A 194 -22.20 9.33 -7.36
CA GLU A 194 -21.99 9.51 -8.79
C GLU A 194 -20.68 8.87 -9.26
N VAL A 195 -19.55 9.11 -8.57
CA VAL A 195 -18.23 8.57 -8.98
C VAL A 195 -18.06 7.09 -8.67
N LEU A 196 -18.88 6.52 -7.76
CA LEU A 196 -18.92 5.10 -7.47
C LEU A 196 -19.87 4.34 -8.41
N ASP A 197 -20.78 5.05 -9.10
CA ASP A 197 -21.94 4.47 -9.79
C ASP A 197 -22.71 3.51 -8.86
N PHE A 198 -22.84 3.90 -7.59
CA PHE A 198 -23.45 3.10 -6.54
C PHE A 198 -24.15 3.97 -5.51
N SER A 199 -25.42 3.69 -5.25
CA SER A 199 -26.21 4.44 -4.27
C SER A 199 -25.94 3.97 -2.85
N LEU A 200 -25.67 4.91 -1.95
CA LEU A 200 -25.57 4.64 -0.53
C LEU A 200 -26.94 4.51 0.12
N GLY A 201 -27.12 3.47 0.91
CA GLY A 201 -28.37 3.21 1.63
C GLY A 201 -28.47 3.99 2.94
N GLU A 202 -29.43 3.57 3.79
CA GLU A 202 -29.57 4.07 5.16
C GLU A 202 -28.37 3.64 6.02
N LYS A 203 -27.89 2.40 5.81
CA LYS A 203 -26.69 1.84 6.47
C LYS A 203 -25.69 1.42 5.41
N ASN A 204 -24.43 1.73 5.65
CA ASN A 204 -23.36 1.49 4.69
C ASN A 204 -22.11 0.95 5.40
N LEU A 205 -21.49 -0.08 4.88
CA LEU A 205 -20.23 -0.61 5.39
C LEU A 205 -19.18 -0.62 4.29
N LEU A 206 -17.99 -0.17 4.64
CA LEU A 206 -16.79 -0.35 3.81
C LEU A 206 -16.08 -1.61 4.30
N VAL A 207 -15.88 -2.57 3.40
CA VAL A 207 -15.33 -3.89 3.73
C VAL A 207 -13.98 -4.07 3.03
N THR A 208 -12.92 -4.29 3.83
CA THR A 208 -11.56 -4.54 3.34
C THR A 208 -10.99 -5.75 4.05
N PHE A 209 -10.90 -6.88 3.37
CA PHE A 209 -10.37 -8.12 3.94
C PHE A 209 -9.12 -8.57 3.18
N HIS A 210 -8.02 -8.77 3.90
CA HIS A 210 -6.77 -9.29 3.38
C HIS A 210 -6.51 -10.71 3.90
N PRO A 211 -5.96 -11.62 3.07
CA PRO A 211 -5.56 -12.95 3.54
C PRO A 211 -4.50 -12.84 4.65
N VAL A 212 -4.62 -13.67 5.68
CA VAL A 212 -3.58 -13.79 6.71
C VAL A 212 -2.46 -14.67 6.15
N THR A 213 -1.32 -14.07 5.81
CA THR A 213 -0.25 -14.71 5.02
C THR A 213 0.42 -15.92 5.70
N ARG A 214 0.35 -16.02 7.04
CA ARG A 214 0.91 -17.13 7.81
C ARG A 214 -0.07 -18.28 8.04
N ASP A 215 -1.37 -18.08 7.85
CA ASP A 215 -2.42 -19.10 8.06
C ASP A 215 -3.33 -19.24 6.84
N ARG A 216 -2.80 -19.87 5.80
CA ARG A 216 -3.46 -20.00 4.50
C ARG A 216 -4.73 -20.82 4.52
N ASN A 217 -4.75 -21.89 5.30
CA ASN A 217 -5.90 -22.82 5.29
C ASN A 217 -7.13 -22.22 5.97
N SER A 218 -6.96 -21.23 6.84
CA SER A 218 -8.07 -20.56 7.53
C SER A 218 -8.54 -19.29 6.82
N SER A 219 -7.74 -18.65 5.97
CA SER A 219 -8.08 -17.34 5.39
C SER A 219 -9.30 -17.41 4.44
N ILE A 220 -9.41 -18.47 3.65
CA ILE A 220 -10.59 -18.72 2.78
C ILE A 220 -11.83 -18.94 3.63
N GLN A 221 -11.72 -19.76 4.69
CA GLN A 221 -12.83 -20.01 5.61
C GLN A 221 -13.23 -18.73 6.36
N GLN A 222 -12.26 -17.93 6.80
CA GLN A 222 -12.53 -16.65 7.48
C GLN A 222 -13.28 -15.67 6.57
N LEU A 223 -12.91 -15.59 5.29
CA LEU A 223 -13.64 -14.77 4.32
C LEU A 223 -15.05 -15.31 4.08
N ASP A 224 -15.21 -16.62 3.95
CA ASP A 224 -16.52 -17.25 3.76
C ASP A 224 -17.46 -16.94 4.95
N GLU A 225 -16.96 -17.09 6.19
CA GLU A 225 -17.69 -16.74 7.41
C GLU A 225 -18.03 -15.25 7.47
N LEU A 226 -17.11 -14.37 7.06
CA LEU A 226 -17.37 -12.93 6.98
C LEU A 226 -18.49 -12.64 5.96
N LEU A 227 -18.41 -13.20 4.74
CA LEU A 227 -19.43 -13.01 3.71
C LEU A 227 -20.79 -13.56 4.15
N ALA A 228 -20.80 -14.71 4.84
CA ALA A 228 -22.01 -15.26 5.42
C ALA A 228 -22.62 -14.32 6.47
N ALA A 229 -21.82 -13.77 7.38
CA ALA A 229 -22.28 -12.81 8.36
C ALA A 229 -22.80 -11.51 7.73
N LEU A 230 -22.09 -10.96 6.73
CA LEU A 230 -22.53 -9.77 5.99
C LEU A 230 -23.83 -10.03 5.21
N SER A 231 -24.07 -11.27 4.76
CA SER A 231 -25.31 -11.64 4.07
C SER A 231 -26.55 -11.59 4.96
N MET A 232 -26.37 -11.66 6.27
CA MET A 232 -27.46 -11.60 7.25
C MET A 232 -27.91 -10.16 7.55
N LEU A 233 -27.09 -9.16 7.17
CA LEU A 233 -27.42 -7.76 7.41
C LEU A 233 -28.59 -7.33 6.49
N LYS A 234 -29.59 -6.69 7.10
CA LYS A 234 -30.73 -6.11 6.38
C LYS A 234 -30.51 -4.63 6.19
N ASP A 235 -31.01 -4.09 5.09
CA ASP A 235 -31.01 -2.65 4.79
C ASP A 235 -29.60 -2.01 4.89
N THR A 236 -28.56 -2.82 4.58
CA THR A 236 -27.16 -2.39 4.67
C THR A 236 -26.52 -2.52 3.29
N HIS A 237 -25.91 -1.43 2.82
CA HIS A 237 -25.15 -1.40 1.58
C HIS A 237 -23.68 -1.71 1.87
N LEU A 238 -23.05 -2.51 1.01
CA LEU A 238 -21.71 -3.03 1.21
C LEU A 238 -20.77 -2.56 0.08
N ILE A 239 -19.71 -1.90 0.43
CA ILE A 239 -18.68 -1.44 -0.51
C ILE A 239 -17.41 -2.24 -0.22
N PHE A 240 -17.01 -3.11 -1.14
CA PHE A 240 -15.80 -3.92 -0.98
C PHE A 240 -14.60 -3.27 -1.68
N THR A 241 -13.44 -3.33 -1.04
CA THR A 241 -12.14 -3.13 -1.68
C THR A 241 -11.44 -4.47 -1.83
N MET A 242 -10.76 -4.67 -2.97
CA MET A 242 -10.07 -5.93 -3.25
C MET A 242 -8.76 -6.06 -2.48
N PRO A 243 -8.35 -7.29 -2.12
CA PRO A 243 -7.06 -7.56 -1.51
C PRO A 243 -5.89 -7.21 -2.46
N ASN A 244 -4.71 -7.06 -1.89
CA ASN A 244 -3.47 -6.86 -2.63
C ASN A 244 -2.99 -8.12 -3.37
N ALA A 245 -1.88 -8.00 -4.12
CA ALA A 245 -1.21 -9.11 -4.84
C ALA A 245 -0.45 -10.08 -3.89
N ASP A 246 -1.01 -10.35 -2.72
CA ASP A 246 -0.46 -11.30 -1.76
C ASP A 246 -0.89 -12.73 -2.11
N ALA A 247 -0.27 -13.72 -1.45
CA ALA A 247 -0.63 -15.12 -1.67
C ALA A 247 -2.14 -15.35 -1.40
N ASP A 248 -2.80 -16.10 -2.29
CA ASP A 248 -4.24 -16.40 -2.29
C ASP A 248 -5.17 -15.21 -2.59
N GLY A 249 -4.65 -14.04 -2.93
CA GLY A 249 -5.45 -12.84 -3.25
C GLY A 249 -6.46 -13.03 -4.39
N ARG A 250 -6.14 -13.86 -5.38
CA ARG A 250 -7.05 -14.18 -6.51
C ARG A 250 -8.29 -14.94 -6.07
N THR A 251 -8.12 -15.93 -5.19
CA THR A 251 -9.24 -16.72 -4.65
C THR A 251 -10.19 -15.83 -3.85
N HIS A 252 -9.65 -14.95 -3.01
CA HIS A 252 -10.44 -14.00 -2.23
C HIS A 252 -11.20 -13.03 -3.14
N SER A 253 -10.55 -12.50 -4.18
CA SER A 253 -11.19 -11.61 -5.15
C SER A 253 -12.37 -12.30 -5.87
N GLN A 254 -12.20 -13.57 -6.27
CA GLN A 254 -13.28 -14.34 -6.89
C GLN A 254 -14.47 -14.52 -5.95
N MET A 255 -14.24 -14.85 -4.68
CA MET A 255 -15.31 -15.00 -3.68
C MET A 255 -16.06 -13.69 -3.48
N ILE A 256 -15.36 -12.56 -3.38
CA ILE A 256 -15.98 -11.23 -3.24
C ILE A 256 -16.81 -10.88 -4.48
N TYR A 257 -16.29 -11.09 -5.70
CA TYR A 257 -17.06 -10.83 -6.91
C TYR A 257 -18.34 -11.67 -7.00
N GLN A 258 -18.27 -12.98 -6.70
CA GLN A 258 -19.44 -13.85 -6.66
C GLN A 258 -20.48 -13.38 -5.64
N PHE A 259 -20.03 -12.92 -4.48
CA PHE A 259 -20.90 -12.36 -3.46
C PHE A 259 -21.62 -11.09 -3.96
N VAL A 260 -20.87 -10.15 -4.53
CA VAL A 260 -21.40 -8.88 -5.05
C VAL A 260 -22.36 -9.10 -6.21
N GLU A 261 -22.05 -9.98 -7.15
CA GLU A 261 -22.97 -10.33 -8.26
C GLU A 261 -24.31 -10.88 -7.79
N SER A 262 -24.34 -11.51 -6.62
CA SER A 262 -25.57 -12.06 -6.04
C SER A 262 -26.43 -11.04 -5.29
N LYS A 263 -25.96 -9.79 -5.11
CA LYS A 263 -26.59 -8.80 -4.23
C LYS A 263 -26.60 -7.40 -4.83
N SER A 264 -27.79 -6.84 -5.06
CA SER A 264 -27.97 -5.51 -5.63
C SER A 264 -27.54 -4.35 -4.70
N ASN A 265 -27.37 -4.61 -3.40
CA ASN A 265 -26.94 -3.65 -2.39
C ASN A 265 -25.44 -3.75 -2.10
N SER A 266 -24.64 -4.31 -2.98
CA SER A 266 -23.21 -4.43 -2.83
C SER A 266 -22.44 -4.12 -4.11
N CYS A 267 -21.27 -3.52 -3.96
CA CYS A 267 -20.34 -3.25 -5.04
C CYS A 267 -18.91 -3.57 -4.60
N ALA A 268 -18.02 -3.74 -5.58
CA ALA A 268 -16.62 -4.06 -5.33
C ALA A 268 -15.72 -3.28 -6.28
N PHE A 269 -14.62 -2.77 -5.75
CA PHE A 269 -13.65 -1.98 -6.49
C PHE A 269 -12.26 -2.56 -6.35
N SER A 270 -11.60 -2.81 -7.47
CA SER A 270 -10.16 -3.16 -7.47
C SER A 270 -9.33 -2.02 -6.90
N SER A 271 -9.80 -0.78 -7.12
CA SER A 271 -9.13 0.44 -6.67
C SER A 271 -10.14 1.58 -6.50
N LEU A 272 -10.21 2.15 -5.31
CA LEU A 272 -10.99 3.37 -5.06
C LEU A 272 -10.18 4.66 -5.26
N GLY A 273 -8.84 4.61 -5.25
CA GLY A 273 -8.02 5.81 -5.11
C GLY A 273 -8.17 6.46 -3.73
N GLN A 274 -7.24 7.30 -3.35
CA GLN A 274 -7.24 7.92 -2.01
C GLN A 274 -8.49 8.76 -1.78
N LEU A 275 -8.87 9.60 -2.74
CA LEU A 275 -10.01 10.50 -2.61
C LEU A 275 -11.33 9.74 -2.39
N ARG A 276 -11.65 8.75 -3.25
CA ARG A 276 -12.90 7.97 -3.13
C ARG A 276 -12.91 7.12 -1.87
N TYR A 277 -11.77 6.47 -1.53
CA TYR A 277 -11.66 5.65 -0.32
C TYR A 277 -11.94 6.48 0.94
N LEU A 278 -11.26 7.61 1.12
CA LEU A 278 -11.45 8.49 2.28
C LEU A 278 -12.83 9.15 2.30
N SER A 279 -13.40 9.44 1.12
CA SER A 279 -14.80 9.89 1.02
C SER A 279 -15.78 8.78 1.41
N CYS A 280 -15.53 7.52 1.06
CA CYS A 280 -16.32 6.38 1.59
C CYS A 280 -16.23 6.33 3.11
N VAL A 281 -15.03 6.37 3.69
CA VAL A 281 -14.82 6.36 5.16
C VAL A 281 -15.63 7.48 5.84
N LYS A 282 -15.74 8.66 5.22
CA LYS A 282 -16.52 9.78 5.75
C LYS A 282 -18.05 9.51 5.78
N HIS A 283 -18.55 8.70 4.84
CA HIS A 283 -19.98 8.54 4.61
C HIS A 283 -20.55 7.16 4.96
N VAL A 284 -19.70 6.20 5.35
CA VAL A 284 -20.14 4.88 5.83
C VAL A 284 -20.37 4.89 7.35
N ASP A 285 -21.20 3.96 7.81
CA ASP A 285 -21.51 3.79 9.24
C ASP A 285 -20.47 2.94 9.96
N GLY A 286 -19.67 2.20 9.21
CA GLY A 286 -18.58 1.41 9.77
C GLY A 286 -17.63 0.86 8.72
N VAL A 287 -16.44 0.50 9.18
CA VAL A 287 -15.42 -0.21 8.40
C VAL A 287 -15.25 -1.60 8.99
N VAL A 288 -15.29 -2.62 8.14
CA VAL A 288 -15.13 -4.02 8.52
C VAL A 288 -13.92 -4.58 7.80
N GLY A 289 -12.98 -5.16 8.53
CA GLY A 289 -11.80 -5.76 7.93
C GLY A 289 -10.66 -5.98 8.90
N ASN A 290 -9.54 -6.39 8.31
CA ASN A 290 -8.28 -6.64 9.02
C ASN A 290 -7.11 -5.84 8.42
N SER A 291 -7.40 -4.76 7.72
CA SER A 291 -6.38 -3.84 7.22
C SER A 291 -5.80 -3.03 8.39
N SER A 292 -4.51 -3.00 8.49
CA SER A 292 -3.76 -2.25 9.51
C SER A 292 -3.19 -0.95 8.93
#